data_d8a6ec840d60b3086932364ec2c27af7
#
_entry.id   d8a6ec840d60b3086932364ec2c27af7
#
_cell.length_a   1.000
_cell.length_b   1.000
_cell.length_c   1.000
_cell.angle_alpha   90.00
_cell.angle_beta   90.00
_cell.angle_gamma   90.00
#
_symmetry.space_group_name_H-M   'P 1'
#
loop_
_entity.id
_entity.type
_entity.pdbx_description
1 polymer ?
#
loop_
_entity_poly.entity_id
_entity_poly.type
_entity_poly.pdbx_seq_one_letter_code
_entity_poly.pdbx_strand_id
1 'polypeptide(L)'
;MVEKNEPQMKNHQKSTWLDVLKQLLNHMEDAEIIEHKIGTSASVHLIFIKTLIDQERLNEAIIQPLHQSGGNSLSSCIINSEVSEVKSLEDAGQKIMQGCILLYDSVNDQWLGVQLENPLGRAVEPSQTETVIYGAKDSFSEQIDKNITMLRRRLPITTLKTESFTIGSLSKTKVVLMYIDGIINPEFVSIARKKIESVDFDQFLDSAQLAAFIEDHNHTVFPQFLQTDRPDACAYALGEGKLTLLVSNSPFALICPITLFHLFQSPEDYFLRWPVASFLRLMRYGSFIISLTMIPFYVALTTFHYQMVPLPILFVLLESRSKLPFTPFVEGLFMIITLEIIKEASLRMPTKTSQTLGVIGGIVIGQAAVEAGFASKVLIVLMGISAIAFFLVPNYQMTKSMVLLQVFLLVLASVLGLPGIVVGLIGILAHLHALTSLGQPYLAPLSPFYGKDWIDLFIRGPLIWMKTRPSNLKPLQKWRQEKMKK
;
A
#
# COMPACT_ATOMS: atom_id res chain seq x y z
N MET A 1 -22.65 -25.70 19.52
CA MET A 1 -21.86 -26.90 19.76
C MET A 1 -21.50 -27.43 18.39
N VAL A 2 -20.31 -27.13 17.94
CA VAL A 2 -19.63 -27.82 16.83
C VAL A 2 -18.29 -28.18 17.42
N GLU A 3 -18.13 -29.48 17.61
CA GLU A 3 -16.98 -30.09 18.22
C GLU A 3 -15.69 -29.73 17.49
N LYS A 4 -14.70 -29.40 18.30
CA LYS A 4 -13.29 -29.37 17.94
C LYS A 4 -12.89 -30.73 17.38
N ASN A 5 -12.75 -30.86 16.08
CA ASN A 5 -11.89 -31.86 15.46
C ASN A 5 -10.53 -31.21 15.20
N GLU A 6 -9.74 -31.04 16.26
CA GLU A 6 -8.29 -31.09 16.15
C GLU A 6 -7.95 -32.57 15.95
N PRO A 7 -7.34 -32.98 14.84
CA PRO A 7 -6.78 -34.33 14.76
C PRO A 7 -5.65 -34.41 15.77
N GLN A 8 -5.87 -35.13 16.86
CA GLN A 8 -4.81 -35.65 17.71
C GLN A 8 -3.95 -36.58 16.84
N MET A 9 -2.93 -36.05 16.18
CA MET A 9 -1.89 -36.81 15.51
C MET A 9 -0.96 -37.38 16.58
N LYS A 10 -1.35 -38.49 17.18
CA LYS A 10 -0.46 -39.43 17.85
C LYS A 10 0.37 -40.13 16.77
N ASN A 11 1.71 -40.04 16.89
CA ASN A 11 2.73 -40.89 16.28
C ASN A 11 2.41 -41.47 14.87
N HIS A 12 2.16 -40.63 13.89
CA HIS A 12 2.29 -41.03 12.49
C HIS A 12 3.74 -40.81 12.05
N GLN A 13 4.25 -41.76 11.26
CA GLN A 13 5.59 -41.79 10.69
C GLN A 13 6.00 -40.37 10.20
N LYS A 14 7.21 -39.93 10.56
CA LYS A 14 7.76 -38.62 10.19
C LYS A 14 7.82 -38.37 8.68
N SER A 15 7.74 -39.42 7.87
CA SER A 15 7.56 -39.36 6.41
C SER A 15 6.26 -38.68 5.98
N THR A 16 5.20 -38.74 6.76
CA THR A 16 3.93 -38.04 6.50
C THR A 16 4.06 -36.52 6.63
N TRP A 17 5.06 -36.05 7.38
CA TRP A 17 5.31 -34.59 7.50
C TRP A 17 5.78 -33.97 6.18
N LEU A 18 6.51 -34.72 5.36
CA LEU A 18 6.96 -34.24 4.05
C LEU A 18 5.77 -33.90 3.16
N ASP A 19 4.73 -34.74 3.13
CA ASP A 19 3.54 -34.51 2.31
C ASP A 19 2.70 -33.33 2.84
N VAL A 20 2.60 -33.23 4.16
CA VAL A 20 1.91 -32.09 4.78
C VAL A 20 2.68 -30.77 4.53
N LEU A 21 4.00 -30.79 4.61
CA LEU A 21 4.83 -29.60 4.29
C LEU A 21 4.72 -29.23 2.81
N LYS A 22 4.69 -30.20 1.90
CA LYS A 22 4.42 -29.94 0.47
C LYS A 22 3.08 -29.25 0.26
N GLN A 23 2.02 -29.67 0.96
CA GLN A 23 0.72 -29.02 0.90
C GLN A 23 0.73 -27.62 1.52
N LEU A 24 1.39 -27.44 2.67
CA LEU A 24 1.54 -26.14 3.33
C LEU A 24 2.31 -25.14 2.49
N LEU A 25 3.32 -25.59 1.77
CA LEU A 25 4.16 -24.75 0.89
C LEU A 25 3.57 -24.57 -0.51
N ASN A 26 2.44 -25.22 -0.82
CA ASN A 26 1.74 -25.04 -2.08
C ASN A 26 1.35 -23.55 -2.29
N HIS A 27 1.44 -23.05 -3.51
CA HIS A 27 1.29 -21.62 -3.86
C HIS A 27 2.32 -20.70 -3.17
N MET A 28 3.50 -21.25 -2.83
CA MET A 28 4.67 -20.46 -2.43
C MET A 28 5.78 -20.74 -3.44
N GLU A 29 5.90 -19.87 -4.46
CA GLU A 29 6.91 -20.06 -5.52
C GLU A 29 8.34 -19.82 -5.05
N ASP A 30 8.51 -19.15 -3.93
CA ASP A 30 9.81 -18.97 -3.27
C ASP A 30 10.18 -20.12 -2.31
N ALA A 31 9.30 -21.11 -2.13
CA ALA A 31 9.61 -22.35 -1.40
C ALA A 31 10.19 -23.38 -2.35
N GLU A 32 11.32 -23.95 -1.97
CA GLU A 32 12.00 -25.01 -2.71
C GLU A 32 12.08 -26.30 -1.90
N ILE A 33 11.82 -27.42 -2.59
CA ILE A 33 11.97 -28.76 -2.06
C ILE A 33 12.89 -29.50 -3.02
N ILE A 34 14.13 -29.74 -2.60
CA ILE A 34 15.17 -30.41 -3.41
C ILE A 34 15.41 -31.77 -2.84
N GLU A 35 15.28 -32.79 -3.66
CA GLU A 35 15.70 -34.17 -3.31
C GLU A 35 17.14 -34.39 -3.74
N HIS A 36 18.01 -34.63 -2.79
CA HIS A 36 19.41 -34.96 -3.02
C HIS A 36 19.69 -36.41 -2.72
N LYS A 37 20.20 -37.17 -3.71
CA LYS A 37 20.53 -38.58 -3.55
C LYS A 37 21.97 -38.72 -3.04
N ILE A 38 22.11 -39.39 -1.89
CA ILE A 38 23.40 -39.69 -1.28
C ILE A 38 23.68 -41.18 -1.51
N GLY A 39 24.61 -41.50 -2.42
CA GLY A 39 24.91 -42.91 -2.77
C GLY A 39 23.76 -43.59 -3.52
N THR A 40 23.65 -44.94 -3.38
CA THR A 40 22.69 -45.75 -4.14
C THR A 40 21.33 -45.94 -3.45
N SER A 41 21.19 -45.61 -2.17
CA SER A 41 19.98 -46.00 -1.38
C SER A 41 19.45 -44.90 -0.43
N ALA A 42 20.12 -43.77 -0.28
CA ALA A 42 19.71 -42.73 0.63
C ALA A 42 19.29 -41.47 -0.13
N SER A 43 18.13 -40.88 0.21
CA SER A 43 17.70 -39.59 -0.26
C SER A 43 17.50 -38.62 0.91
N VAL A 44 17.98 -37.39 0.75
CA VAL A 44 17.79 -36.32 1.70
C VAL A 44 16.97 -35.22 1.02
N HIS A 45 15.87 -34.84 1.66
CA HIS A 45 15.05 -33.74 1.20
C HIS A 45 15.45 -32.46 1.91
N LEU A 46 15.81 -31.44 1.12
CA LEU A 46 16.08 -30.08 1.58
C LEU A 46 14.82 -29.25 1.34
N ILE A 47 14.29 -28.63 2.40
CA ILE A 47 13.07 -27.83 2.33
C ILE A 47 13.36 -26.46 2.91
N PHE A 48 13.18 -25.41 2.11
CA PHE A 48 13.49 -24.05 2.52
C PHE A 48 12.74 -23.01 1.69
N ILE A 49 12.76 -21.75 2.17
CA ILE A 49 12.27 -20.60 1.42
C ILE A 49 13.50 -19.85 0.88
N LYS A 50 13.63 -19.82 -0.43
CA LYS A 50 14.78 -19.25 -1.15
C LYS A 50 15.10 -17.81 -0.77
N THR A 51 14.08 -16.99 -0.54
CA THR A 51 14.23 -15.57 -0.19
C THR A 51 14.70 -15.36 1.25
N LEU A 52 14.48 -16.32 2.16
CA LEU A 52 14.84 -16.22 3.57
C LEU A 52 16.23 -16.76 3.90
N ILE A 53 16.85 -17.55 3.01
CA ILE A 53 18.13 -18.20 3.24
C ILE A 53 19.26 -17.56 2.44
N ASP A 54 20.49 -17.69 2.96
CA ASP A 54 21.72 -17.34 2.26
C ASP A 54 22.13 -18.52 1.34
N GLN A 55 22.02 -18.29 0.03
CA GLN A 55 22.30 -19.33 -0.98
C GLN A 55 23.80 -19.68 -1.09
N GLU A 56 24.70 -18.73 -0.81
CA GLU A 56 26.13 -19.01 -0.82
C GLU A 56 26.48 -19.94 0.34
N ARG A 57 25.99 -19.63 1.53
CA ARG A 57 26.16 -20.47 2.72
C ARG A 57 25.47 -21.82 2.59
N LEU A 58 24.32 -21.91 1.87
CA LEU A 58 23.66 -23.18 1.58
C LEU A 58 24.60 -24.12 0.82
N ASN A 59 25.27 -23.62 -0.23
CA ASN A 59 26.20 -24.40 -1.01
C ASN A 59 27.42 -24.87 -0.18
N GLU A 60 28.03 -23.96 0.57
CA GLU A 60 29.23 -24.23 1.34
C GLU A 60 28.97 -25.11 2.56
N ALA A 61 27.91 -24.85 3.32
CA ALA A 61 27.66 -25.52 4.60
C ALA A 61 26.86 -26.82 4.48
N ILE A 62 26.07 -26.99 3.40
CA ILE A 62 25.17 -28.14 3.26
C ILE A 62 25.42 -28.93 1.97
N ILE A 63 25.36 -28.29 0.79
CA ILE A 63 25.38 -29.03 -0.48
C ILE A 63 26.75 -29.64 -0.74
N GLN A 64 27.84 -28.92 -0.59
CA GLN A 64 29.21 -29.43 -0.78
C GLN A 64 29.55 -30.54 0.21
N PRO A 65 29.32 -30.41 1.54
CA PRO A 65 29.53 -31.52 2.49
C PRO A 65 28.70 -32.74 2.21
N LEU A 66 27.43 -32.60 1.79
CA LEU A 66 26.58 -33.72 1.40
C LEU A 66 27.15 -34.49 0.19
N HIS A 67 27.73 -33.82 -0.78
CA HIS A 67 28.39 -34.45 -1.93
C HIS A 67 29.67 -35.20 -1.56
N GLN A 68 30.40 -34.72 -0.54
CA GLN A 68 31.69 -35.30 -0.12
C GLN A 68 31.53 -36.47 0.87
N SER A 69 30.39 -36.57 1.53
CA SER A 69 30.17 -37.44 2.70
C SER A 69 29.72 -38.88 2.38
N GLY A 70 29.99 -39.45 1.29
CA GLY A 70 29.89 -40.89 0.94
C GLY A 70 29.04 -41.86 1.79
N GLY A 71 28.06 -41.39 2.60
CA GLY A 71 27.16 -42.25 3.39
C GLY A 71 27.23 -42.13 4.92
N ASN A 72 27.91 -41.15 5.47
CA ASN A 72 27.93 -40.88 6.91
C ASN A 72 26.63 -40.19 7.39
N SER A 73 26.36 -40.23 8.71
CA SER A 73 25.16 -39.62 9.29
C SER A 73 25.10 -38.12 8.97
N LEU A 74 23.90 -37.62 8.62
CA LEU A 74 23.64 -36.20 8.27
C LEU A 74 24.21 -35.21 9.29
N SER A 75 24.09 -35.54 10.58
CA SER A 75 24.59 -34.67 11.67
C SER A 75 26.11 -34.54 11.72
N SER A 76 26.87 -35.51 11.15
CA SER A 76 28.33 -35.43 11.09
C SER A 76 28.85 -34.73 9.84
N CYS A 77 28.00 -34.52 8.84
CA CYS A 77 28.39 -33.92 7.56
C CYS A 77 28.18 -32.40 7.52
N ILE A 78 27.33 -31.85 8.39
CA ILE A 78 26.97 -30.43 8.38
C ILE A 78 27.99 -29.67 9.21
N ILE A 79 28.73 -28.79 8.55
CA ILE A 79 29.73 -27.89 9.16
C ILE A 79 29.01 -26.61 9.65
N ASN A 80 28.05 -26.74 10.56
CA ASN A 80 27.41 -25.57 11.15
C ASN A 80 27.15 -25.82 12.65
N SER A 81 27.40 -24.80 13.47
CA SER A 81 27.19 -24.85 14.91
C SER A 81 25.72 -24.76 15.32
N GLU A 82 24.81 -24.39 14.41
CA GLU A 82 23.38 -24.14 14.69
C GLU A 82 22.46 -25.20 14.08
N VAL A 83 22.80 -26.47 14.32
CA VAL A 83 21.92 -27.60 13.96
C VAL A 83 20.96 -27.88 15.10
N SER A 84 19.69 -27.95 14.82
CA SER A 84 18.63 -28.23 15.81
C SER A 84 17.71 -29.35 15.32
N GLU A 85 17.34 -30.27 16.21
CA GLU A 85 16.33 -31.30 15.89
C GLU A 85 14.93 -30.67 15.77
N VAL A 86 14.14 -31.11 14.78
CA VAL A 86 12.75 -30.67 14.59
C VAL A 86 11.84 -31.63 15.35
N LYS A 87 11.07 -31.09 16.32
CA LYS A 87 10.28 -31.85 17.25
C LYS A 87 8.82 -32.08 16.83
N SER A 88 8.29 -31.19 16.00
CA SER A 88 6.90 -31.26 15.54
C SER A 88 6.75 -30.57 14.16
N LEU A 89 5.63 -30.84 13.49
CA LEU A 89 5.30 -30.23 12.23
C LEU A 89 5.14 -28.69 12.36
N GLU A 90 4.63 -28.23 13.50
CA GLU A 90 4.49 -26.80 13.81
C GLU A 90 5.86 -26.15 13.99
N ASP A 91 6.80 -26.82 14.69
CA ASP A 91 8.20 -26.40 14.83
C ASP A 91 8.90 -26.35 13.46
N ALA A 92 8.63 -27.33 12.57
CA ALA A 92 9.11 -27.31 11.19
C ALA A 92 8.66 -26.07 10.44
N GLY A 93 7.36 -25.75 10.49
CA GLY A 93 6.80 -24.57 9.86
C GLY A 93 7.39 -23.26 10.40
N GLN A 94 7.56 -23.14 11.72
CA GLN A 94 8.17 -21.97 12.34
C GLN A 94 9.63 -21.79 11.93
N LYS A 95 10.42 -22.86 11.95
CA LYS A 95 11.84 -22.85 11.56
C LYS A 95 12.04 -22.43 10.10
N ILE A 96 11.24 -22.96 9.16
CA ILE A 96 11.30 -22.54 7.75
C ILE A 96 11.07 -21.02 7.63
N MET A 97 10.08 -20.49 8.36
CA MET A 97 9.77 -19.05 8.33
C MET A 97 10.82 -18.17 9.01
N GLN A 98 11.69 -18.75 9.83
CA GLN A 98 12.83 -18.08 10.45
C GLN A 98 14.13 -18.16 9.64
N GLY A 99 14.07 -18.67 8.39
CA GLY A 99 15.25 -18.80 7.53
C GLY A 99 16.11 -20.04 7.88
N CYS A 100 15.49 -21.08 8.43
CA CYS A 100 16.12 -22.39 8.56
C CYS A 100 15.86 -23.23 7.32
N ILE A 101 16.84 -24.06 6.98
CA ILE A 101 16.69 -25.15 6.04
C ILE A 101 16.33 -26.41 6.81
N LEU A 102 15.26 -27.07 6.42
CA LEU A 102 14.92 -28.37 6.95
C LEU A 102 15.55 -29.47 6.10
N LEU A 103 16.20 -30.40 6.76
CA LEU A 103 16.80 -31.61 6.18
C LEU A 103 16.01 -32.80 6.68
N TYR A 104 15.43 -33.56 5.77
CA TYR A 104 14.77 -34.83 6.09
C TYR A 104 15.58 -36.01 5.53
N ASP A 105 16.07 -36.83 6.42
CA ASP A 105 16.74 -38.07 6.08
C ASP A 105 15.71 -39.20 5.99
N SER A 106 15.52 -39.71 4.78
CA SER A 106 14.54 -40.79 4.52
C SER A 106 14.97 -42.16 5.08
N VAL A 107 16.28 -42.38 5.38
CA VAL A 107 16.78 -43.62 5.91
C VAL A 107 16.63 -43.68 7.43
N ASN A 108 17.00 -42.61 8.12
CA ASN A 108 16.97 -42.58 9.59
C ASN A 108 15.68 -41.98 10.15
N ASP A 109 14.74 -41.55 9.29
CA ASP A 109 13.50 -40.84 9.64
C ASP A 109 13.75 -39.67 10.61
N GLN A 110 14.81 -38.89 10.35
CA GLN A 110 15.24 -37.77 11.16
C GLN A 110 15.03 -36.42 10.45
N TRP A 111 14.58 -35.46 11.22
CA TRP A 111 14.42 -34.07 10.78
C TRP A 111 15.41 -33.16 11.51
N LEU A 112 16.21 -32.44 10.74
CA LEU A 112 17.18 -31.49 11.25
C LEU A 112 16.87 -30.10 10.67
N GLY A 113 16.98 -29.05 11.48
CA GLY A 113 16.92 -27.67 11.05
C GLY A 113 18.29 -27.00 11.17
N VAL A 114 18.74 -26.37 10.10
CA VAL A 114 20.00 -25.62 10.04
C VAL A 114 19.69 -24.16 9.80
N GLN A 115 20.16 -23.27 10.69
CA GLN A 115 19.95 -21.84 10.57
C GLN A 115 20.89 -21.24 9.53
N LEU A 116 20.33 -20.73 8.42
CA LEU A 116 21.08 -20.07 7.36
C LEU A 116 20.34 -18.80 6.88
N GLU A 117 19.98 -17.94 7.82
CA GLU A 117 19.24 -16.72 7.53
C GLU A 117 20.01 -15.80 6.57
N ASN A 118 19.32 -15.35 5.51
CA ASN A 118 19.86 -14.36 4.58
C ASN A 118 20.03 -13.00 5.27
N PRO A 119 21.23 -12.46 5.44
CA PRO A 119 21.38 -11.11 5.95
C PRO A 119 20.74 -10.15 4.95
N LEU A 120 19.67 -9.42 5.32
CA LEU A 120 19.22 -8.28 4.53
C LEU A 120 20.39 -7.33 4.38
N GLY A 121 20.97 -7.30 3.19
CA GLY A 121 22.16 -6.49 2.91
C GLY A 121 21.97 -5.01 3.27
N ARG A 122 23.06 -4.30 3.40
CA ARG A 122 23.33 -3.04 4.09
C ARG A 122 22.48 -1.80 3.81
N ALA A 123 21.56 -1.78 2.87
CA ALA A 123 20.86 -0.55 2.53
C ALA A 123 19.36 -0.76 2.45
N VAL A 124 18.71 -0.79 3.61
CA VAL A 124 17.30 -0.44 3.70
C VAL A 124 17.27 1.08 3.82
N GLU A 125 17.03 1.77 2.72
CA GLU A 125 16.88 3.22 2.71
C GLU A 125 15.56 3.62 3.36
N PRO A 126 15.48 4.78 4.03
CA PRO A 126 14.21 5.29 4.55
C PRO A 126 13.28 5.70 3.41
N SER A 127 11.97 5.48 3.60
CA SER A 127 10.95 5.94 2.67
C SER A 127 11.10 7.43 2.36
N GLN A 128 11.13 7.76 1.08
CA GLN A 128 11.22 9.13 0.59
C GLN A 128 9.84 9.71 0.26
N THR A 129 8.87 8.86 -0.01
CA THR A 129 7.51 9.24 -0.44
C THR A 129 6.53 9.36 0.71
N GLU A 130 6.64 8.47 1.70
CA GLU A 130 5.77 8.42 2.87
C GLU A 130 6.58 8.59 4.15
N THR A 131 7.16 9.78 4.36
CA THR A 131 7.96 10.07 5.54
C THR A 131 7.11 10.07 6.80
N VAL A 132 7.51 9.30 7.81
CA VAL A 132 6.87 9.23 9.12
C VAL A 132 7.86 9.58 10.24
N ILE A 133 7.37 10.25 11.28
CA ILE A 133 8.18 10.59 12.45
C ILE A 133 8.37 9.35 13.32
N TYR A 134 7.29 8.60 13.55
CA TYR A 134 7.29 7.37 14.34
C TYR A 134 6.98 6.17 13.45
N GLY A 135 7.62 5.04 13.73
CA GLY A 135 7.37 3.77 13.04
C GLY A 135 8.59 3.23 12.30
N ALA A 136 8.36 2.21 11.52
CA ALA A 136 9.37 1.60 10.67
C ALA A 136 9.82 2.60 9.58
N LYS A 137 11.13 2.67 9.35
CA LYS A 137 11.71 3.59 8.35
C LYS A 137 12.20 2.86 7.11
N ASP A 138 12.17 1.53 7.12
CA ASP A 138 12.59 0.72 5.98
C ASP A 138 11.60 0.85 4.82
N SER A 139 12.13 0.89 3.60
CA SER A 139 11.38 0.94 2.35
C SER A 139 11.74 -0.21 1.42
N PHE A 140 10.85 -0.49 0.47
CA PHE A 140 11.09 -1.41 -0.61
C PHE A 140 12.20 -0.91 -1.54
N SER A 141 12.82 -1.85 -2.23
CA SER A 141 13.84 -1.61 -3.26
C SER A 141 13.39 -2.16 -4.61
N GLU A 142 14.20 -1.94 -5.64
CA GLU A 142 13.95 -2.48 -6.99
C GLU A 142 14.10 -4.02 -7.04
N GLN A 143 14.73 -4.63 -6.02
CA GLN A 143 14.98 -6.06 -5.93
C GLN A 143 13.77 -6.79 -5.32
N ILE A 144 12.99 -7.47 -6.15
CA ILE A 144 11.74 -8.13 -5.75
C ILE A 144 11.94 -9.19 -4.65
N ASP A 145 13.03 -9.96 -4.70
CA ASP A 145 13.31 -11.01 -3.71
C ASP A 145 13.59 -10.41 -2.33
N LYS A 146 14.24 -9.24 -2.27
CA LYS A 146 14.44 -8.46 -1.04
C LYS A 146 13.10 -7.97 -0.47
N ASN A 147 12.23 -7.50 -1.33
CA ASN A 147 10.90 -7.02 -0.94
C ASN A 147 10.03 -8.15 -0.37
N ILE A 148 10.08 -9.34 -0.98
CA ILE A 148 9.42 -10.54 -0.45
C ILE A 148 9.99 -10.91 0.93
N THR A 149 11.32 -10.89 1.07
CA THR A 149 12.00 -11.17 2.35
C THR A 149 11.54 -10.21 3.45
N MET A 150 11.43 -8.91 3.16
CA MET A 150 10.95 -7.92 4.12
C MET A 150 9.54 -8.22 4.61
N LEU A 151 8.63 -8.63 3.71
CA LEU A 151 7.26 -8.99 4.07
C LEU A 151 7.19 -10.29 4.85
N ARG A 152 7.95 -11.33 4.46
CA ARG A 152 8.01 -12.60 5.18
C ARG A 152 8.55 -12.46 6.60
N ARG A 153 9.55 -11.58 6.82
CA ARG A 153 10.06 -11.31 8.16
C ARG A 153 9.06 -10.62 9.07
N ARG A 154 8.18 -9.76 8.50
CA ARG A 154 7.10 -9.14 9.27
C ARG A 154 5.94 -10.07 9.54
N LEU A 155 5.71 -11.01 8.64
CA LEU A 155 4.64 -12.00 8.68
C LEU A 155 5.21 -13.41 8.54
N PRO A 156 5.87 -13.95 9.59
CA PRO A 156 6.52 -15.27 9.55
C PRO A 156 5.47 -16.40 9.70
N ILE A 157 4.54 -16.47 8.76
CA ILE A 157 3.41 -17.42 8.75
C ILE A 157 3.40 -18.24 7.45
N THR A 158 3.13 -19.53 7.55
CA THR A 158 3.05 -20.45 6.42
C THR A 158 1.84 -20.22 5.51
N THR A 159 0.86 -19.44 5.98
CA THR A 159 -0.33 -19.06 5.20
C THR A 159 -0.08 -17.87 4.29
N LEU A 160 1.07 -17.17 4.38
CA LEU A 160 1.45 -16.12 3.45
C LEU A 160 1.87 -16.74 2.12
N LYS A 161 1.01 -16.62 1.11
CA LYS A 161 1.20 -17.19 -0.23
C LYS A 161 1.83 -16.18 -1.19
N THR A 162 2.59 -16.71 -2.16
CA THR A 162 3.28 -15.94 -3.20
C THR A 162 3.07 -16.62 -4.54
N GLU A 163 2.43 -15.92 -5.48
CA GLU A 163 2.25 -16.38 -6.86
C GLU A 163 2.99 -15.43 -7.80
N SER A 164 3.84 -15.97 -8.66
CA SER A 164 4.60 -15.16 -9.62
C SER A 164 4.00 -15.22 -11.01
N PHE A 165 3.99 -14.10 -11.66
CA PHE A 165 3.57 -13.91 -13.05
C PHE A 165 4.69 -13.22 -13.80
N THR A 166 4.80 -13.49 -15.09
CA THR A 166 5.72 -12.78 -15.97
C THR A 166 4.89 -12.03 -17.01
N ILE A 167 4.99 -10.70 -17.00
CA ILE A 167 4.27 -9.82 -17.92
C ILE A 167 5.24 -9.09 -18.85
N GLY A 168 4.74 -8.70 -20.01
CA GLY A 168 5.54 -8.00 -21.02
C GLY A 168 6.34 -8.96 -21.92
N SER A 169 6.09 -8.87 -23.24
CA SER A 169 6.78 -9.73 -24.20
C SER A 169 8.28 -9.42 -24.31
N LEU A 170 8.66 -8.14 -24.17
CA LEU A 170 10.04 -7.67 -24.23
C LEU A 170 10.68 -7.57 -22.84
N SER A 171 9.98 -6.94 -21.88
CA SER A 171 10.56 -6.70 -20.55
C SER A 171 10.61 -7.93 -19.67
N LYS A 172 9.72 -8.92 -19.88
CA LYS A 172 9.57 -10.14 -19.05
C LYS A 172 9.59 -9.80 -17.56
N THR A 173 8.82 -8.78 -17.18
CA THR A 173 8.80 -8.26 -15.83
C THR A 173 8.11 -9.24 -14.89
N LYS A 174 8.82 -9.63 -13.82
CA LYS A 174 8.25 -10.50 -12.77
C LYS A 174 7.32 -9.69 -11.87
N VAL A 175 6.11 -10.20 -11.68
CA VAL A 175 5.10 -9.68 -10.75
C VAL A 175 4.78 -10.75 -9.73
N VAL A 176 4.81 -10.40 -8.44
CA VAL A 176 4.48 -11.33 -7.36
C VAL A 176 3.23 -10.86 -6.65
N LEU A 177 2.19 -11.69 -6.70
CA LEU A 177 0.96 -11.51 -5.95
C LEU A 177 1.11 -12.16 -4.58
N MET A 178 0.94 -11.38 -3.52
CA MET A 178 1.02 -11.86 -2.14
C MET A 178 -0.32 -11.71 -1.42
N TYR A 179 -0.70 -12.74 -0.65
CA TYR A 179 -1.91 -12.77 0.15
C TYR A 179 -1.82 -13.76 1.30
N ILE A 180 -2.66 -13.61 2.31
CA ILE A 180 -2.74 -14.56 3.44
C ILE A 180 -3.93 -15.49 3.20
N ASP A 181 -3.63 -16.76 2.94
CA ASP A 181 -4.64 -17.81 2.81
C ASP A 181 -5.39 -18.04 4.13
N GLY A 182 -6.70 -18.32 4.04
CA GLY A 182 -7.57 -18.42 5.21
C GLY A 182 -8.04 -17.07 5.80
N ILE A 183 -7.46 -15.92 5.36
CA ILE A 183 -7.92 -14.59 5.75
C ILE A 183 -8.63 -13.90 4.59
N ILE A 184 -7.98 -13.84 3.44
CA ILE A 184 -8.48 -13.15 2.26
C ILE A 184 -9.75 -13.79 1.70
N ASN A 185 -10.61 -12.98 1.07
CA ASN A 185 -11.68 -13.50 0.21
C ASN A 185 -11.06 -14.06 -1.08
N PRO A 186 -11.22 -15.36 -1.40
CA PRO A 186 -10.64 -15.99 -2.60
C PRO A 186 -11.09 -15.35 -3.92
N GLU A 187 -12.23 -14.67 -3.92
CA GLU A 187 -12.75 -13.95 -5.07
C GLU A 187 -11.78 -12.86 -5.53
N PHE A 188 -11.20 -12.09 -4.60
CA PHE A 188 -10.22 -11.05 -4.93
C PHE A 188 -8.95 -11.64 -5.55
N VAL A 189 -8.47 -12.78 -5.04
CA VAL A 189 -7.30 -13.47 -5.62
C VAL A 189 -7.60 -13.90 -7.04
N SER A 190 -8.78 -14.48 -7.30
CA SER A 190 -9.17 -14.95 -8.63
C SER A 190 -9.32 -13.80 -9.64
N ILE A 191 -9.87 -12.66 -9.21
CA ILE A 191 -10.01 -11.46 -10.04
C ILE A 191 -8.62 -10.90 -10.35
N ALA A 192 -7.75 -10.73 -9.34
CA ALA A 192 -6.40 -10.22 -9.51
C ALA A 192 -5.59 -11.08 -10.48
N ARG A 193 -5.61 -12.41 -10.31
CA ARG A 193 -4.93 -13.38 -11.18
C ARG A 193 -5.39 -13.21 -12.63
N LYS A 194 -6.71 -13.24 -12.89
CA LYS A 194 -7.26 -13.08 -14.24
C LYS A 194 -6.86 -11.76 -14.87
N LYS A 195 -6.86 -10.67 -14.10
CA LYS A 195 -6.47 -9.36 -14.60
C LYS A 195 -5.00 -9.30 -14.95
N ILE A 196 -4.10 -9.85 -14.10
CA ILE A 196 -2.67 -9.90 -14.40
C ILE A 196 -2.39 -10.76 -15.64
N GLU A 197 -3.02 -11.93 -15.75
CA GLU A 197 -2.87 -12.83 -16.90
C GLU A 197 -3.43 -12.25 -18.20
N SER A 198 -4.40 -11.34 -18.13
CA SER A 198 -4.99 -10.67 -19.28
C SER A 198 -4.18 -9.50 -19.81
N VAL A 199 -3.11 -9.11 -19.12
CA VAL A 199 -2.27 -7.99 -19.52
C VAL A 199 -1.47 -8.37 -20.77
N ASP A 200 -1.75 -7.70 -21.89
CA ASP A 200 -1.04 -7.82 -23.15
C ASP A 200 -0.36 -6.49 -23.48
N PHE A 201 0.92 -6.40 -23.15
CA PHE A 201 1.76 -5.25 -23.42
C PHE A 201 3.22 -5.68 -23.52
N ASP A 202 4.06 -4.93 -24.21
CA ASP A 202 5.43 -5.34 -24.51
C ASP A 202 6.43 -5.02 -23.41
N GLN A 203 6.31 -3.86 -22.75
CA GLN A 203 7.31 -3.39 -21.79
C GLN A 203 6.69 -2.67 -20.60
N PHE A 204 7.11 -3.04 -19.40
CA PHE A 204 6.72 -2.40 -18.13
C PHE A 204 7.91 -1.68 -17.50
N LEU A 205 7.67 -0.42 -17.10
CA LEU A 205 8.68 0.43 -16.45
C LEU A 205 8.55 0.40 -14.92
N ASP A 206 7.30 0.39 -14.41
CA ASP A 206 7.03 0.50 -12.98
C ASP A 206 5.68 -0.12 -12.59
N SER A 207 5.47 -0.31 -11.30
CA SER A 207 4.23 -0.82 -10.70
C SER A 207 3.00 0.04 -11.05
N ALA A 208 3.14 1.37 -11.15
CA ALA A 208 2.05 2.26 -11.53
C ALA A 208 1.50 1.95 -12.93
N GLN A 209 2.36 1.52 -13.86
CA GLN A 209 1.94 1.14 -15.19
C GLN A 209 1.12 -0.15 -15.17
N LEU A 210 1.53 -1.14 -14.35
CA LEU A 210 0.72 -2.34 -14.13
C LEU A 210 -0.64 -1.99 -13.53
N ALA A 211 -0.69 -1.11 -12.52
CA ALA A 211 -1.94 -0.67 -11.91
C ALA A 211 -2.92 -0.14 -12.97
N ALA A 212 -2.46 0.70 -13.91
CA ALA A 212 -3.29 1.25 -14.98
C ALA A 212 -3.92 0.18 -15.90
N PHE A 213 -3.27 -0.98 -16.08
CA PHE A 213 -3.85 -2.10 -16.85
C PHE A 213 -4.85 -2.94 -16.05
N ILE A 214 -4.65 -3.08 -14.75
CA ILE A 214 -5.48 -3.96 -13.91
C ILE A 214 -6.57 -3.21 -13.12
N GLU A 215 -6.68 -1.88 -13.24
CA GLU A 215 -7.78 -1.10 -12.69
C GLU A 215 -9.13 -1.53 -13.28
N ASP A 216 -10.23 -1.36 -12.49
CA ASP A 216 -11.58 -1.66 -12.95
C ASP A 216 -12.09 -0.56 -13.89
N HIS A 217 -11.66 0.69 -13.66
CA HIS A 217 -12.12 1.88 -14.35
C HIS A 217 -10.94 2.76 -14.80
N ASN A 218 -10.49 2.62 -16.04
CA ASN A 218 -9.28 3.29 -16.55
C ASN A 218 -9.47 4.78 -16.86
N HIS A 219 -10.71 5.29 -16.89
CA HIS A 219 -11.01 6.70 -17.22
C HIS A 219 -11.33 7.57 -16.01
N THR A 220 -11.14 7.06 -14.81
CA THR A 220 -11.33 7.85 -13.58
C THR A 220 -10.05 8.57 -13.18
N VAL A 221 -10.22 9.70 -12.48
CA VAL A 221 -9.10 10.41 -11.86
C VAL A 221 -8.75 9.84 -10.48
N PHE A 222 -9.60 8.97 -9.91
CA PHE A 222 -9.40 8.40 -8.59
C PHE A 222 -8.55 7.13 -8.65
N PRO A 223 -7.47 7.02 -7.86
CA PRO A 223 -6.64 5.83 -7.83
C PRO A 223 -7.40 4.64 -7.23
N GLN A 224 -7.31 3.48 -7.87
CA GLN A 224 -7.98 2.24 -7.43
C GLN A 224 -7.02 1.27 -6.73
N PHE A 225 -5.74 1.61 -6.68
CA PHE A 225 -4.68 0.92 -5.94
C PHE A 225 -3.99 1.90 -5.01
N LEU A 226 -3.58 1.44 -3.84
CA LEU A 226 -2.68 2.20 -2.98
C LEU A 226 -1.25 1.81 -3.33
N GLN A 227 -0.50 2.74 -3.88
CA GLN A 227 0.92 2.58 -4.15
C GLN A 227 1.73 3.03 -2.93
N THR A 228 2.60 2.17 -2.41
CA THR A 228 3.41 2.44 -1.23
C THR A 228 4.80 1.82 -1.35
N ASP A 229 5.81 2.51 -0.83
CA ASP A 229 7.17 2.00 -0.68
C ASP A 229 7.41 1.38 0.71
N ARG A 230 6.37 1.26 1.56
CA ARG A 230 6.46 0.84 2.95
C ARG A 230 6.07 -0.62 3.18
N PRO A 231 7.01 -1.48 3.62
CA PRO A 231 6.72 -2.88 3.94
C PRO A 231 5.76 -3.06 5.12
N ASP A 232 5.75 -2.14 6.10
CA ASP A 232 4.85 -2.20 7.25
C ASP A 232 3.39 -1.95 6.85
N ALA A 233 3.14 -1.00 5.93
CA ALA A 233 1.80 -0.75 5.38
C ALA A 233 1.27 -1.98 4.62
N CYS A 234 2.12 -2.62 3.80
CA CYS A 234 1.77 -3.85 3.08
C CYS A 234 1.48 -5.01 4.05
N ALA A 235 2.32 -5.22 5.06
CA ALA A 235 2.10 -6.27 6.05
C ALA A 235 0.80 -6.07 6.83
N TYR A 236 0.47 -4.82 7.19
CA TYR A 236 -0.80 -4.50 7.83
C TYR A 236 -2.00 -4.78 6.91
N ALA A 237 -1.92 -4.37 5.65
CA ALA A 237 -2.95 -4.60 4.64
C ALA A 237 -3.21 -6.09 4.38
N LEU A 238 -2.14 -6.89 4.25
CA LEU A 238 -2.24 -8.36 4.15
C LEU A 238 -2.96 -8.96 5.36
N GLY A 239 -2.65 -8.49 6.57
CA GLY A 239 -3.33 -8.89 7.81
C GLY A 239 -4.82 -8.53 7.86
N GLU A 240 -5.27 -7.53 7.11
CA GLU A 240 -6.68 -7.18 6.95
C GLU A 240 -7.43 -8.04 5.94
N GLY A 241 -6.72 -8.78 5.09
CA GLY A 241 -7.30 -9.59 4.01
C GLY A 241 -7.29 -8.90 2.65
N LYS A 242 -6.34 -8.00 2.43
CA LYS A 242 -6.03 -7.39 1.14
C LYS A 242 -4.93 -8.15 0.41
N LEU A 243 -4.73 -7.82 -0.86
CA LEU A 243 -3.64 -8.28 -1.71
C LEU A 243 -2.51 -7.26 -1.73
N THR A 244 -1.30 -7.73 -1.95
CA THR A 244 -0.14 -6.89 -2.29
C THR A 244 0.51 -7.41 -3.56
N LEU A 245 0.76 -6.54 -4.53
CA LEU A 245 1.51 -6.84 -5.75
C LEU A 245 2.88 -6.18 -5.66
N LEU A 246 3.91 -6.99 -5.83
CA LEU A 246 5.29 -6.53 -5.97
C LEU A 246 5.69 -6.67 -7.44
N VAL A 247 6.34 -5.65 -7.98
CA VAL A 247 6.79 -5.62 -9.38
C VAL A 247 8.30 -5.50 -9.40
N SER A 248 8.97 -6.32 -10.21
CA SER A 248 10.42 -6.25 -10.36
C SER A 248 10.84 -4.90 -10.94
N ASN A 249 11.97 -4.38 -10.48
CA ASN A 249 12.53 -3.07 -10.85
C ASN A 249 11.66 -1.87 -10.40
N SER A 250 10.73 -2.08 -9.45
CA SER A 250 9.95 -1.02 -8.83
C SER A 250 10.11 -1.05 -7.31
N PRO A 251 10.40 0.10 -6.67
CA PRO A 251 10.45 0.21 -5.22
C PRO A 251 9.05 0.37 -4.60
N PHE A 252 7.99 0.28 -5.40
CA PHE A 252 6.62 0.44 -4.93
C PHE A 252 5.83 -0.84 -5.03
N ALA A 253 5.11 -1.16 -3.96
CA ALA A 253 4.09 -2.19 -3.92
C ALA A 253 2.70 -1.59 -4.19
N LEU A 254 1.81 -2.38 -4.78
CA LEU A 254 0.40 -2.04 -4.97
C LEU A 254 -0.46 -2.82 -3.98
N ILE A 255 -1.23 -2.12 -3.18
CA ILE A 255 -2.20 -2.71 -2.24
C ILE A 255 -3.60 -2.60 -2.85
N CYS A 256 -4.34 -3.70 -2.85
CA CYS A 256 -5.73 -3.77 -3.32
C CYS A 256 -6.52 -4.88 -2.59
N PRO A 257 -7.86 -4.86 -2.59
CA PRO A 257 -8.69 -3.71 -2.98
C PRO A 257 -8.56 -2.55 -1.98
N ILE A 258 -8.82 -1.35 -2.44
CA ILE A 258 -8.87 -0.15 -1.60
C ILE A 258 -10.23 0.54 -1.68
N THR A 259 -10.49 1.41 -0.71
CA THR A 259 -11.62 2.35 -0.73
C THR A 259 -11.09 3.78 -0.71
N LEU A 260 -11.92 4.75 -1.06
CA LEU A 260 -11.58 6.17 -0.99
C LEU A 260 -10.94 6.55 0.36
N PHE A 261 -11.43 5.96 1.44
CA PHE A 261 -11.01 6.31 2.81
C PHE A 261 -9.58 5.89 3.13
N HIS A 262 -9.04 4.84 2.49
CA HIS A 262 -7.65 4.43 2.67
C HIS A 262 -6.66 5.50 2.18
N LEU A 263 -7.05 6.34 1.21
CA LEU A 263 -6.21 7.42 0.69
C LEU A 263 -6.02 8.58 1.69
N PHE A 264 -6.85 8.64 2.74
CA PHE A 264 -6.77 9.62 3.82
C PHE A 264 -6.13 9.05 5.10
N GLN A 265 -5.88 7.75 5.14
CA GLN A 265 -5.22 7.10 6.26
C GLN A 265 -3.70 7.19 6.11
N SER A 266 -3.00 7.37 7.23
CA SER A 266 -1.54 7.33 7.31
C SER A 266 -1.14 6.26 8.32
N PRO A 267 -0.03 5.55 8.12
CA PRO A 267 0.53 4.64 9.14
C PRO A 267 0.70 5.29 10.52
N GLU A 268 1.00 6.59 10.56
CA GLU A 268 1.14 7.35 11.81
C GLU A 268 -0.13 7.36 12.66
N ASP A 269 -1.31 7.22 12.07
CA ASP A 269 -2.58 7.18 12.82
C ASP A 269 -2.60 6.02 13.82
N TYR A 270 -1.87 4.94 13.55
CA TYR A 270 -1.81 3.75 14.41
C TYR A 270 -0.71 3.81 15.46
N PHE A 271 0.24 4.73 15.34
CA PHE A 271 1.31 4.95 16.32
C PHE A 271 0.96 6.05 17.35
N LEU A 272 0.10 6.99 16.96
CA LEU A 272 -0.36 8.07 17.82
C LEU A 272 -1.48 7.61 18.77
N ARG A 273 -1.75 8.40 19.82
CA ARG A 273 -2.92 8.21 20.68
C ARG A 273 -4.21 8.44 19.89
N TRP A 274 -5.22 7.61 20.09
CA TRP A 274 -6.44 7.60 19.29
C TRP A 274 -7.17 8.96 19.15
N PRO A 275 -7.26 9.83 20.19
CA PRO A 275 -7.92 11.13 20.02
C PRO A 275 -7.14 12.06 19.09
N VAL A 276 -5.79 12.05 19.17
CA VAL A 276 -4.91 12.87 18.33
C VAL A 276 -4.98 12.37 16.89
N ALA A 277 -4.86 11.06 16.67
CA ALA A 277 -4.99 10.45 15.36
C ALA A 277 -6.35 10.75 14.71
N SER A 278 -7.43 10.69 15.50
CA SER A 278 -8.79 11.03 15.03
C SER A 278 -8.91 12.50 14.61
N PHE A 279 -8.35 13.41 15.41
CA PHE A 279 -8.33 14.83 15.07
C PHE A 279 -7.57 15.11 13.77
N LEU A 280 -6.37 14.53 13.62
CA LEU A 280 -5.57 14.69 12.40
C LEU A 280 -6.27 14.10 11.17
N ARG A 281 -6.94 12.96 11.33
CA ARG A 281 -7.72 12.34 10.24
C ARG A 281 -8.91 13.22 9.83
N LEU A 282 -9.64 13.79 10.78
CA LEU A 282 -10.72 14.75 10.49
C LEU A 282 -10.18 16.01 9.79
N MET A 283 -9.01 16.50 10.20
CA MET A 283 -8.33 17.60 9.53
C MET A 283 -8.02 17.28 8.06
N ARG A 284 -7.58 16.04 7.74
CA ARG A 284 -7.33 15.61 6.36
C ARG A 284 -8.60 15.63 5.51
N TYR A 285 -9.72 15.12 6.03
CA TYR A 285 -11.02 15.20 5.32
C TYR A 285 -11.48 16.65 5.14
N GLY A 286 -11.37 17.46 6.19
CA GLY A 286 -11.67 18.89 6.09
C GLY A 286 -10.80 19.60 5.06
N SER A 287 -9.51 19.31 5.05
CA SER A 287 -8.55 19.86 4.08
C SER A 287 -8.88 19.44 2.64
N PHE A 288 -9.31 18.21 2.43
CA PHE A 288 -9.79 17.75 1.12
C PHE A 288 -10.96 18.60 0.61
N ILE A 289 -11.97 18.81 1.43
CA ILE A 289 -13.12 19.65 1.05
C ILE A 289 -12.71 21.10 0.82
N ILE A 290 -11.89 21.66 1.73
CA ILE A 290 -11.39 23.05 1.61
C ILE A 290 -10.61 23.23 0.32
N SER A 291 -9.67 22.33 0.02
CA SER A 291 -8.84 22.43 -1.18
C SER A 291 -9.65 22.36 -2.47
N LEU A 292 -10.70 21.54 -2.52
CA LEU A 292 -11.56 21.43 -3.69
C LEU A 292 -12.48 22.64 -3.87
N THR A 293 -13.03 23.17 -2.78
CA THR A 293 -14.15 24.12 -2.86
C THR A 293 -13.77 25.58 -2.63
N MET A 294 -12.65 25.88 -1.98
CA MET A 294 -12.30 27.25 -1.56
C MET A 294 -12.27 28.25 -2.72
N ILE A 295 -11.55 27.92 -3.79
CA ILE A 295 -11.43 28.81 -4.96
C ILE A 295 -12.72 28.85 -5.79
N PRO A 296 -13.37 27.71 -6.12
CA PRO A 296 -14.71 27.73 -6.71
C PRO A 296 -15.72 28.54 -5.91
N PHE A 297 -15.71 28.42 -4.59
CA PHE A 297 -16.60 29.18 -3.71
C PHE A 297 -16.37 30.69 -3.79
N TYR A 298 -15.08 31.13 -3.79
CA TYR A 298 -14.73 32.54 -4.01
C TYR A 298 -15.28 33.03 -5.34
N VAL A 299 -15.10 32.29 -6.42
CA VAL A 299 -15.60 32.69 -7.76
C VAL A 299 -17.13 32.76 -7.77
N ALA A 300 -17.81 31.77 -7.20
CA ALA A 300 -19.28 31.75 -7.12
C ALA A 300 -19.83 32.96 -6.33
N LEU A 301 -19.23 33.27 -5.18
CA LEU A 301 -19.62 34.44 -4.36
C LEU A 301 -19.41 35.77 -5.06
N THR A 302 -18.23 35.95 -5.64
CA THR A 302 -17.87 37.24 -6.26
C THR A 302 -18.57 37.50 -7.59
N THR A 303 -19.01 36.42 -8.29
CA THR A 303 -19.67 36.54 -9.60
C THR A 303 -21.19 36.59 -9.49
N PHE A 304 -21.81 35.71 -8.72
CA PHE A 304 -23.26 35.53 -8.70
C PHE A 304 -23.93 35.86 -7.36
N HIS A 305 -23.22 35.66 -6.24
CA HIS A 305 -23.83 35.64 -4.92
C HIS A 305 -23.19 36.68 -3.97
N TYR A 306 -22.78 37.87 -4.48
CA TYR A 306 -22.14 38.88 -3.68
C TYR A 306 -23.01 39.37 -2.50
N GLN A 307 -24.33 39.22 -2.60
CA GLN A 307 -25.30 39.56 -1.55
C GLN A 307 -25.16 38.70 -0.29
N MET A 308 -24.56 37.52 -0.38
CA MET A 308 -24.31 36.64 0.77
C MET A 308 -23.08 37.08 1.57
N VAL A 309 -22.24 37.95 1.01
CA VAL A 309 -21.01 38.40 1.67
C VAL A 309 -21.35 39.56 2.63
N PRO A 310 -20.93 39.49 3.91
CA PRO A 310 -21.10 40.59 4.85
C PRO A 310 -20.53 41.89 4.28
N LEU A 311 -21.26 42.99 4.44
CA LEU A 311 -20.90 44.30 3.85
C LEU A 311 -19.45 44.76 4.07
N PRO A 312 -18.84 44.60 5.28
CA PRO A 312 -17.44 44.99 5.47
C PRO A 312 -16.48 44.20 4.60
N ILE A 313 -16.72 42.89 4.45
CA ILE A 313 -15.90 41.99 3.62
C ILE A 313 -16.16 42.30 2.13
N LEU A 314 -17.39 42.58 1.75
CA LEU A 314 -17.74 42.95 0.37
C LEU A 314 -16.99 44.21 -0.09
N PHE A 315 -16.88 45.23 0.75
CA PHE A 315 -16.09 46.45 0.41
C PHE A 315 -14.63 46.13 0.20
N VAL A 316 -14.03 45.28 1.05
CA VAL A 316 -12.64 44.80 0.89
C VAL A 316 -12.46 44.03 -0.43
N LEU A 317 -13.44 43.19 -0.78
CA LEU A 317 -13.42 42.45 -2.05
C LEU A 317 -13.53 43.41 -3.26
N LEU A 318 -14.45 44.36 -3.24
CA LEU A 318 -14.63 45.33 -4.31
C LEU A 318 -13.38 46.19 -4.48
N GLU A 319 -12.80 46.72 -3.39
CA GLU A 319 -11.56 47.48 -3.42
C GLU A 319 -10.40 46.65 -3.97
N SER A 320 -10.23 45.43 -3.47
CA SER A 320 -9.16 44.50 -3.93
C SER A 320 -9.26 44.16 -5.43
N ARG A 321 -10.47 44.26 -6.00
CA ARG A 321 -10.72 43.91 -7.41
C ARG A 321 -10.85 45.09 -8.33
N SER A 322 -10.96 46.31 -7.80
CA SER A 322 -11.25 47.52 -8.58
C SER A 322 -10.23 47.81 -9.70
N LYS A 323 -9.01 47.32 -9.57
CA LYS A 323 -7.90 47.52 -10.53
C LYS A 323 -7.60 46.28 -11.38
N LEU A 324 -8.37 45.20 -11.24
CA LEU A 324 -8.11 43.94 -11.95
C LEU A 324 -8.87 43.90 -13.29
N PRO A 325 -8.18 43.59 -14.41
CA PRO A 325 -8.82 43.50 -15.72
C PRO A 325 -9.51 42.17 -15.96
N PHE A 326 -9.28 41.15 -15.10
CA PHE A 326 -9.76 39.79 -15.29
C PHE A 326 -11.04 39.49 -14.51
N THR A 327 -11.82 38.53 -15.05
CA THR A 327 -12.96 37.96 -14.31
C THR A 327 -12.46 37.07 -13.16
N PRO A 328 -13.24 36.83 -12.08
CA PRO A 328 -12.87 35.95 -10.98
C PRO A 328 -12.47 34.54 -11.42
N PHE A 329 -13.10 34.04 -12.48
CA PHE A 329 -12.78 32.74 -13.06
C PHE A 329 -11.36 32.70 -13.64
N VAL A 330 -11.02 33.68 -14.50
CA VAL A 330 -9.69 33.74 -15.13
C VAL A 330 -8.60 33.95 -14.07
N GLU A 331 -8.85 34.79 -13.09
CA GLU A 331 -7.98 35.07 -11.95
C GLU A 331 -7.71 33.76 -11.15
N GLY A 332 -8.79 33.04 -10.78
CA GLY A 332 -8.68 31.77 -10.06
C GLY A 332 -7.97 30.68 -10.86
N LEU A 333 -8.31 30.52 -12.14
CA LEU A 333 -7.70 29.54 -13.03
C LEU A 333 -6.19 29.82 -13.23
N PHE A 334 -5.82 31.09 -13.47
CA PHE A 334 -4.43 31.48 -13.60
C PHE A 334 -3.62 31.15 -12.34
N MET A 335 -4.17 31.42 -11.16
CA MET A 335 -3.51 31.13 -9.90
C MET A 335 -3.37 29.63 -9.64
N ILE A 336 -4.39 28.81 -9.97
CA ILE A 336 -4.30 27.34 -9.84
C ILE A 336 -3.19 26.80 -10.74
N ILE A 337 -3.14 27.23 -12.02
CA ILE A 337 -2.12 26.79 -12.97
C ILE A 337 -0.72 27.23 -12.49
N THR A 338 -0.57 28.48 -12.04
CA THR A 338 0.71 29.01 -11.53
C THR A 338 1.19 28.18 -10.33
N LEU A 339 0.30 27.87 -9.39
CA LEU A 339 0.65 27.04 -8.24
C LEU A 339 1.07 25.62 -8.66
N GLU A 340 0.36 25.03 -9.63
CA GLU A 340 0.70 23.69 -10.11
C GLU A 340 2.05 23.66 -10.85
N ILE A 341 2.36 24.70 -11.62
CA ILE A 341 3.68 24.85 -12.24
C ILE A 341 4.78 24.94 -11.17
N ILE A 342 4.58 25.71 -10.10
CA ILE A 342 5.55 25.84 -9.00
C ILE A 342 5.75 24.48 -8.31
N LYS A 343 4.67 23.76 -8.01
CA LYS A 343 4.73 22.42 -7.39
C LYS A 343 5.46 21.42 -8.29
N GLU A 344 5.11 21.37 -9.57
CA GLU A 344 5.75 20.45 -10.54
C GLU A 344 7.25 20.75 -10.73
N ALA A 345 7.61 22.04 -10.79
CA ALA A 345 9.01 22.46 -10.85
C ALA A 345 9.79 22.05 -9.59
N SER A 346 9.17 22.20 -8.41
CA SER A 346 9.79 21.85 -7.12
C SER A 346 10.16 20.38 -7.01
N LEU A 347 9.38 19.48 -7.62
CA LEU A 347 9.65 18.02 -7.62
C LEU A 347 10.90 17.65 -8.44
N ARG A 348 11.25 18.45 -9.44
CA ARG A 348 12.37 18.17 -10.36
C ARG A 348 13.69 18.83 -9.94
N MET A 349 13.66 19.65 -8.90
CA MET A 349 14.83 20.36 -8.42
C MET A 349 15.53 19.63 -7.27
N PRO A 350 16.86 19.78 -7.15
CA PRO A 350 17.57 19.32 -5.96
C PRO A 350 16.98 19.97 -4.69
N THR A 351 16.93 19.20 -3.59
CA THR A 351 16.25 19.58 -2.34
C THR A 351 16.58 20.97 -1.80
N LYS A 352 17.86 21.39 -1.88
CA LYS A 352 18.30 22.72 -1.42
C LYS A 352 17.71 23.86 -2.25
N THR A 353 17.60 23.70 -3.56
CA THR A 353 17.01 24.69 -4.49
C THR A 353 15.50 24.68 -4.44
N SER A 354 14.87 23.54 -4.20
CA SER A 354 13.42 23.41 -4.07
C SER A 354 12.86 24.22 -2.90
N GLN A 355 13.53 24.23 -1.74
CA GLN A 355 13.13 25.05 -0.59
C GLN A 355 13.20 26.56 -0.92
N THR A 356 14.24 26.99 -1.61
CA THR A 356 14.40 28.41 -2.02
C THR A 356 13.30 28.81 -3.02
N LEU A 357 12.99 27.93 -3.99
CA LEU A 357 11.92 28.17 -4.97
C LEU A 357 10.55 28.27 -4.30
N GLY A 358 10.26 27.45 -3.29
CA GLY A 358 9.02 27.50 -2.53
C GLY A 358 8.82 28.88 -1.85
N VAL A 359 9.87 29.44 -1.26
CA VAL A 359 9.84 30.75 -0.61
C VAL A 359 9.72 31.86 -1.67
N ILE A 360 10.54 31.85 -2.72
CA ILE A 360 10.53 32.85 -3.79
C ILE A 360 9.19 32.78 -4.54
N GLY A 361 8.74 31.57 -4.92
CA GLY A 361 7.46 31.39 -5.60
C GLY A 361 6.27 31.88 -4.78
N GLY A 362 6.22 31.56 -3.49
CA GLY A 362 5.14 31.98 -2.62
C GLY A 362 5.10 33.49 -2.38
N ILE A 363 6.22 34.09 -2.04
CA ILE A 363 6.29 35.50 -1.66
C ILE A 363 6.40 36.41 -2.90
N VAL A 364 7.40 36.16 -3.75
CA VAL A 364 7.71 37.12 -4.87
C VAL A 364 6.64 37.01 -5.95
N ILE A 365 6.26 35.81 -6.39
CA ILE A 365 5.23 35.65 -7.42
C ILE A 365 3.86 36.08 -6.88
N GLY A 366 3.52 35.74 -5.64
CA GLY A 366 2.27 36.16 -5.01
C GLY A 366 2.16 37.68 -4.90
N GLN A 367 3.21 38.35 -4.42
CA GLN A 367 3.22 39.82 -4.30
C GLN A 367 3.25 40.49 -5.67
N ALA A 368 4.08 40.02 -6.59
CA ALA A 368 4.13 40.54 -7.96
C ALA A 368 2.79 40.37 -8.70
N ALA A 369 2.07 39.28 -8.51
CA ALA A 369 0.75 39.08 -9.11
C ALA A 369 -0.29 40.10 -8.61
N VAL A 370 -0.22 40.48 -7.32
CA VAL A 370 -1.08 41.53 -6.76
C VAL A 370 -0.68 42.93 -7.30
N GLU A 371 0.60 43.26 -7.27
CA GLU A 371 1.11 44.55 -7.72
C GLU A 371 0.87 44.80 -9.20
N ALA A 372 1.02 43.74 -10.02
CA ALA A 372 0.74 43.80 -11.46
C ALA A 372 -0.75 43.73 -11.82
N GLY A 373 -1.65 43.53 -10.83
CA GLY A 373 -3.08 43.42 -11.08
C GLY A 373 -3.52 42.13 -11.74
N PHE A 374 -2.80 40.99 -11.53
CA PHE A 374 -3.21 39.66 -12.03
C PHE A 374 -4.11 38.92 -11.06
N ALA A 375 -3.99 39.18 -9.76
CA ALA A 375 -4.75 38.53 -8.72
C ALA A 375 -5.13 39.47 -7.58
N SER A 376 -6.32 39.26 -6.99
CA SER A 376 -6.76 39.98 -5.82
C SER A 376 -6.01 39.53 -4.55
N LYS A 377 -5.81 40.46 -3.60
CA LYS A 377 -5.19 40.14 -2.30
C LYS A 377 -5.94 39.00 -1.58
N VAL A 378 -7.28 39.05 -1.65
CA VAL A 378 -8.13 38.02 -1.01
C VAL A 378 -7.95 36.67 -1.65
N LEU A 379 -7.91 36.59 -2.99
CA LEU A 379 -7.69 35.32 -3.69
C LEU A 379 -6.35 34.68 -3.32
N ILE A 380 -5.28 35.48 -3.20
CA ILE A 380 -3.96 34.92 -2.83
C ILE A 380 -3.98 34.29 -1.44
N VAL A 381 -4.67 34.90 -0.47
CA VAL A 381 -4.84 34.28 0.87
C VAL A 381 -5.62 32.98 0.78
N LEU A 382 -6.74 32.95 0.05
CA LEU A 382 -7.55 31.75 -0.15
C LEU A 382 -6.76 30.65 -0.88
N MET A 383 -5.96 31.04 -1.88
CA MET A 383 -5.08 30.14 -2.62
C MET A 383 -4.00 29.55 -1.69
N GLY A 384 -3.40 30.36 -0.83
CA GLY A 384 -2.43 29.89 0.17
C GLY A 384 -3.04 28.84 1.12
N ILE A 385 -4.23 29.09 1.64
CA ILE A 385 -4.97 28.13 2.48
C ILE A 385 -5.26 26.83 1.70
N SER A 386 -5.78 26.95 0.47
CA SER A 386 -6.06 25.81 -0.41
C SER A 386 -4.79 25.00 -0.68
N ALA A 387 -3.67 25.67 -0.98
CA ALA A 387 -2.39 25.02 -1.24
C ALA A 387 -1.87 24.23 -0.03
N ILE A 388 -1.96 24.81 1.18
CA ILE A 388 -1.57 24.10 2.42
C ILE A 388 -2.49 22.90 2.66
N ALA A 389 -3.78 23.05 2.40
CA ALA A 389 -4.76 21.98 2.55
C ALA A 389 -4.46 20.78 1.63
N PHE A 390 -3.93 20.99 0.42
CA PHE A 390 -3.50 19.89 -0.45
C PHE A 390 -2.41 19.02 0.18
N PHE A 391 -1.47 19.59 0.91
CA PHE A 391 -0.37 18.85 1.53
C PHE A 391 -0.78 17.99 2.73
N LEU A 392 -1.97 18.20 3.30
CA LEU A 392 -2.44 17.35 4.39
C LEU A 392 -2.94 15.99 3.92
N VAL A 393 -3.30 15.83 2.65
CA VAL A 393 -3.72 14.54 2.10
C VAL A 393 -2.48 13.67 1.87
N PRO A 394 -2.38 12.49 2.53
CA PRO A 394 -1.13 11.73 2.53
C PRO A 394 -0.84 11.03 1.19
N ASN A 395 -1.87 10.68 0.42
CA ASN A 395 -1.69 9.98 -0.84
C ASN A 395 -1.40 10.95 -1.99
N TYR A 396 -0.22 10.78 -2.63
CA TYR A 396 0.24 11.66 -3.71
C TYR A 396 -0.65 11.61 -4.94
N GLN A 397 -1.10 10.41 -5.37
CA GLN A 397 -1.95 10.26 -6.56
C GLN A 397 -3.29 10.95 -6.34
N MET A 398 -3.88 10.83 -5.13
CA MET A 398 -5.10 11.54 -4.77
C MET A 398 -4.91 13.07 -4.82
N THR A 399 -3.76 13.56 -4.36
CA THR A 399 -3.45 14.99 -4.40
C THR A 399 -3.42 15.52 -5.84
N LYS A 400 -2.86 14.78 -6.80
CA LYS A 400 -2.89 15.15 -8.22
C LYS A 400 -4.31 15.14 -8.79
N SER A 401 -5.12 14.15 -8.42
CA SER A 401 -6.53 14.06 -8.83
C SER A 401 -7.36 15.25 -8.34
N MET A 402 -7.07 15.76 -7.13
CA MET A 402 -7.78 16.89 -6.53
C MET A 402 -7.68 18.18 -7.37
N VAL A 403 -6.55 18.42 -8.05
CA VAL A 403 -6.37 19.60 -8.90
C VAL A 403 -7.37 19.59 -10.06
N LEU A 404 -7.54 18.45 -10.72
CA LEU A 404 -8.51 18.31 -11.82
C LEU A 404 -9.95 18.50 -11.33
N LEU A 405 -10.28 17.96 -10.15
CA LEU A 405 -11.59 18.13 -9.53
C LEU A 405 -11.83 19.59 -9.13
N GLN A 406 -10.81 20.30 -8.64
CA GLN A 406 -10.88 21.73 -8.31
C GLN A 406 -11.16 22.57 -9.55
N VAL A 407 -10.47 22.30 -10.66
CA VAL A 407 -10.70 23.00 -11.94
C VAL A 407 -12.11 22.68 -12.47
N PHE A 408 -12.56 21.45 -12.39
CA PHE A 408 -13.93 21.06 -12.75
C PHE A 408 -14.99 21.85 -11.96
N LEU A 409 -14.83 21.91 -10.63
CA LEU A 409 -15.73 22.69 -9.77
C LEU A 409 -15.62 24.20 -10.05
N LEU A 410 -14.43 24.71 -10.39
CA LEU A 410 -14.23 26.11 -10.76
C LEU A 410 -15.01 26.48 -12.01
N VAL A 411 -15.00 25.63 -13.04
CA VAL A 411 -15.79 25.83 -14.26
C VAL A 411 -17.28 25.88 -13.94
N LEU A 412 -17.79 24.91 -13.17
CA LEU A 412 -19.19 24.89 -12.78
C LEU A 412 -19.59 26.10 -11.92
N ALA A 413 -18.70 26.52 -11.02
CA ALA A 413 -18.90 27.72 -10.21
C ALA A 413 -18.96 29.01 -11.06
N SER A 414 -18.19 29.09 -12.14
CA SER A 414 -18.18 30.23 -13.04
C SER A 414 -19.43 30.36 -13.91
N VAL A 415 -20.14 29.24 -14.16
CA VAL A 415 -21.35 29.21 -15.01
C VAL A 415 -22.61 29.27 -14.17
N LEU A 416 -22.70 28.52 -13.09
CA LEU A 416 -23.90 28.33 -12.28
C LEU A 416 -23.80 28.94 -10.85
N GLY A 417 -22.65 29.46 -10.46
CA GLY A 417 -22.43 29.96 -9.10
C GLY A 417 -22.43 28.82 -8.04
N LEU A 418 -22.97 29.10 -6.86
CA LEU A 418 -23.07 28.11 -5.77
C LEU A 418 -23.86 26.83 -6.14
N PRO A 419 -25.00 26.89 -6.85
CA PRO A 419 -25.64 25.68 -7.37
C PRO A 419 -24.72 24.81 -8.22
N GLY A 420 -23.81 25.41 -9.00
CA GLY A 420 -22.84 24.67 -9.80
C GLY A 420 -21.87 23.86 -8.95
N ILE A 421 -21.39 24.40 -7.83
CA ILE A 421 -20.53 23.67 -6.89
C ILE A 421 -21.30 22.47 -6.31
N VAL A 422 -22.57 22.66 -5.89
CA VAL A 422 -23.39 21.59 -5.33
C VAL A 422 -23.62 20.48 -6.36
N VAL A 423 -24.01 20.83 -7.59
CA VAL A 423 -24.20 19.86 -8.68
C VAL A 423 -22.89 19.13 -8.99
N GLY A 424 -21.75 19.84 -9.01
CA GLY A 424 -20.44 19.24 -9.22
C GLY A 424 -20.08 18.25 -8.10
N LEU A 425 -20.30 18.59 -6.84
CA LEU A 425 -20.06 17.67 -5.70
C LEU A 425 -20.96 16.45 -5.76
N ILE A 426 -22.26 16.61 -6.11
CA ILE A 426 -23.17 15.48 -6.30
C ILE A 426 -22.67 14.58 -7.44
N GLY A 427 -22.22 15.18 -8.55
CA GLY A 427 -21.62 14.43 -9.67
C GLY A 427 -20.38 13.63 -9.26
N ILE A 428 -19.48 14.23 -8.49
CA ILE A 428 -18.30 13.55 -7.93
C ILE A 428 -18.72 12.38 -7.02
N LEU A 429 -19.69 12.59 -6.12
CA LEU A 429 -20.20 11.55 -5.23
C LEU A 429 -20.86 10.41 -6.01
N ALA A 430 -21.65 10.72 -7.03
CA ALA A 430 -22.27 9.72 -7.91
C ALA A 430 -21.22 8.89 -8.66
N HIS A 431 -20.18 9.56 -9.18
CA HIS A 431 -19.04 8.87 -9.81
C HIS A 431 -18.33 7.95 -8.85
N LEU A 432 -17.98 8.44 -7.65
CA LEU A 432 -17.32 7.64 -6.60
C LEU A 432 -18.16 6.41 -6.19
N HIS A 433 -19.49 6.55 -6.20
CA HIS A 433 -20.40 5.44 -5.87
C HIS A 433 -20.39 4.34 -6.94
N ALA A 434 -20.17 4.71 -8.21
CA ALA A 434 -20.08 3.76 -9.32
C ALA A 434 -18.71 3.05 -9.42
N LEU A 435 -17.68 3.58 -8.76
CA LEU A 435 -16.33 3.01 -8.82
C LEU A 435 -16.20 1.75 -7.97
N THR A 436 -15.34 0.85 -8.45
CA THR A 436 -14.89 -0.35 -7.74
C THR A 436 -13.36 -0.46 -7.76
N SER A 437 -12.81 -1.22 -6.83
CA SER A 437 -11.40 -1.64 -6.80
C SER A 437 -11.37 -3.15 -6.65
N LEU A 438 -10.98 -3.88 -7.68
CA LEU A 438 -11.08 -5.35 -7.78
C LEU A 438 -12.49 -5.86 -7.41
N GLY A 439 -13.55 -5.20 -7.93
CA GLY A 439 -14.93 -5.54 -7.62
C GLY A 439 -15.43 -5.09 -6.25
N GLN A 440 -14.57 -4.54 -5.39
CA GLN A 440 -14.94 -3.94 -4.10
C GLN A 440 -15.52 -2.54 -4.32
N PRO A 441 -16.71 -2.20 -3.80
CA PRO A 441 -17.25 -0.84 -3.88
C PRO A 441 -16.31 0.20 -3.26
N TYR A 442 -15.99 1.25 -4.01
CA TYR A 442 -14.96 2.23 -3.65
C TYR A 442 -15.35 3.13 -2.47
N LEU A 443 -16.66 3.39 -2.28
CA LEU A 443 -17.19 4.14 -1.13
C LEU A 443 -17.50 3.27 0.10
N ALA A 444 -17.17 1.97 0.09
CA ALA A 444 -17.31 1.16 1.29
C ALA A 444 -16.37 1.69 2.39
N PRO A 445 -16.78 1.68 3.67
CA PRO A 445 -17.99 1.12 4.29
C PRO A 445 -19.18 2.08 4.37
N LEU A 446 -19.15 3.24 3.70
CA LEU A 446 -20.24 4.20 3.69
C LEU A 446 -21.38 3.71 2.78
N SER A 447 -21.00 3.22 1.59
CA SER A 447 -21.92 2.63 0.61
C SER A 447 -21.24 1.44 -0.09
N PRO A 448 -21.74 0.20 0.12
CA PRO A 448 -22.76 -0.23 1.09
C PRO A 448 -22.40 0.05 2.55
N PHE A 449 -23.44 0.20 3.39
CA PHE A 449 -23.25 0.57 4.79
C PHE A 449 -22.78 -0.61 5.66
N TYR A 450 -21.59 -0.49 6.24
CA TYR A 450 -21.01 -1.43 7.20
C TYR A 450 -20.70 -0.71 8.51
N GLY A 451 -21.70 -0.63 9.42
CA GLY A 451 -21.59 0.19 10.64
C GLY A 451 -20.44 -0.18 11.58
N LYS A 452 -19.99 -1.45 11.60
CA LYS A 452 -18.86 -1.90 12.42
C LYS A 452 -17.53 -1.32 11.96
N ASP A 453 -17.38 -1.05 10.67
CA ASP A 453 -16.13 -0.58 10.07
C ASP A 453 -15.95 0.94 10.23
N TRP A 454 -16.98 1.64 10.74
CA TRP A 454 -16.91 3.08 10.99
C TRP A 454 -15.94 3.48 12.09
N ILE A 455 -15.56 2.52 12.94
CA ILE A 455 -14.61 2.74 14.03
C ILE A 455 -13.22 3.13 13.55
N ASP A 456 -12.89 2.86 12.28
CA ASP A 456 -11.63 3.22 11.64
C ASP A 456 -11.82 4.02 10.34
N LEU A 457 -12.98 4.66 10.16
CA LEU A 457 -13.30 5.45 8.99
C LEU A 457 -12.87 6.91 9.19
N PHE A 458 -13.75 7.73 9.75
CA PHE A 458 -13.48 9.14 10.04
C PHE A 458 -12.72 9.33 11.35
N ILE A 459 -13.04 8.50 12.32
CA ILE A 459 -12.44 8.50 13.65
C ILE A 459 -11.66 7.21 13.80
N ARG A 460 -10.40 7.32 14.21
CA ARG A 460 -9.59 6.16 14.56
C ARG A 460 -9.92 5.77 15.99
N GLY A 461 -10.73 4.74 16.20
CA GLY A 461 -11.07 4.24 17.53
C GLY A 461 -9.88 3.60 18.25
N PRO A 462 -9.97 3.37 19.57
CA PRO A 462 -8.95 2.62 20.31
C PRO A 462 -8.68 1.25 19.67
N LEU A 463 -7.40 0.85 19.56
CA LEU A 463 -7.00 -0.44 18.96
C LEU A 463 -7.67 -1.65 19.61
N ILE A 464 -7.95 -1.54 20.92
CA ILE A 464 -8.64 -2.59 21.69
C ILE A 464 -10.07 -2.85 21.18
N TRP A 465 -10.71 -1.87 20.54
CA TRP A 465 -12.04 -2.00 19.97
C TRP A 465 -12.03 -2.63 18.58
N MET A 466 -10.88 -2.58 17.88
CA MET A 466 -10.71 -3.14 16.52
C MET A 466 -10.52 -4.68 16.57
N LYS A 467 -11.50 -5.39 17.11
CA LYS A 467 -11.44 -6.85 17.32
C LYS A 467 -11.65 -7.65 16.03
N THR A 468 -12.32 -7.06 15.06
CA THR A 468 -12.66 -7.70 13.79
C THR A 468 -11.87 -7.08 12.63
N ARG A 469 -11.68 -7.86 11.56
CA ARG A 469 -11.20 -7.36 10.28
C ARG A 469 -12.31 -6.58 9.59
N PRO A 470 -11.98 -5.67 8.63
CA PRO A 470 -12.98 -4.89 7.91
C PRO A 470 -14.02 -5.78 7.23
N SER A 471 -15.30 -5.54 7.52
CA SER A 471 -16.40 -6.39 7.03
C SER A 471 -16.65 -6.22 5.54
N ASN A 472 -16.28 -5.06 4.99
CA ASN A 472 -16.38 -4.74 3.58
C ASN A 472 -15.50 -5.66 2.70
N LEU A 473 -14.37 -6.14 3.21
CA LEU A 473 -13.49 -7.09 2.52
C LEU A 473 -14.02 -8.53 2.54
N LYS A 474 -15.08 -8.81 3.30
CA LYS A 474 -15.65 -10.17 3.48
C LYS A 474 -14.58 -11.22 3.81
N PRO A 475 -13.69 -10.98 4.81
CA PRO A 475 -12.61 -11.90 5.13
C PRO A 475 -13.15 -13.24 5.61
N LEU A 476 -12.46 -14.35 5.26
CA LEU A 476 -12.82 -15.69 5.74
C LEU A 476 -12.70 -15.76 7.27
N GLN A 477 -11.60 -15.26 7.81
CA GLN A 477 -11.40 -15.15 9.25
C GLN A 477 -11.75 -13.72 9.72
N LYS A 478 -12.93 -13.55 10.32
CA LYS A 478 -13.44 -12.24 10.76
C LYS A 478 -12.74 -11.68 12.00
N TRP A 479 -12.33 -12.54 12.94
CA TRP A 479 -11.72 -12.13 14.21
C TRP A 479 -10.20 -12.03 14.09
N ARG A 480 -9.62 -10.95 14.65
CA ARG A 480 -8.15 -10.75 14.66
C ARG A 480 -7.45 -11.67 15.70
N GLN A 481 -8.16 -12.08 16.75
CA GLN A 481 -7.62 -12.94 17.83
C GLN A 481 -8.62 -14.03 18.21
N GLU A 482 -8.15 -15.26 18.34
CA GLU A 482 -9.01 -16.41 18.73
C GLU A 482 -9.51 -16.31 20.16
N LYS A 483 -8.69 -15.79 21.09
CA LYS A 483 -9.04 -15.60 22.52
C LYS A 483 -10.19 -14.60 22.75
N MET A 484 -10.59 -13.82 21.74
CA MET A 484 -11.69 -12.86 21.83
C MET A 484 -13.03 -13.42 21.35
N LYS A 485 -13.12 -14.74 21.09
CA LYS A 485 -14.39 -15.42 20.79
C LYS A 485 -15.27 -15.67 22.02
N LYS A 486 -14.83 -15.30 23.22
CA LYS A 486 -15.59 -15.46 24.47
C LYS A 486 -16.32 -14.19 24.85
#